data_e13abd36c3f37c4f7f4cacb4c4b3ddb6
#
_entry.id   e13abd36c3f37c4f7f4cacb4c4b3ddb6
#
_cell.length_a   1.000
_cell.length_b   1.000
_cell.length_c   1.000
_cell.angle_alpha   90.00
_cell.angle_beta   90.00
_cell.angle_gamma   90.00
#
_symmetry.space_group_name_H-M   'P 1'
#
loop_
_entity.id
_entity.type
_entity.pdbx_description
1 polymer ?
#
loop_
_entity_poly.entity_id
_entity_poly.type
_entity_poly.pdbx_seq_one_letter_code
_entity_poly.pdbx_strand_id
1 'polypeptide(L)'
;VLLLTVIILSYRKVIAAYPSGGGDYEVAMKNLGKKPALVVASALLLDYVMTVAVSVAAGTDNVISAFPEIAPFRVEIAVGFILLLTVINLRGVRESGTAFAIPTYLFLASVFLMIGTGLYKLWNGETLAAPSAAFEVHIHDSVVGTSQVAMILLLLRAFASGSAALTGIEAIANGVPAFRKPKIKNAQITMALMGVAAVSMFVGIITLALASNVHYAEFPCEQLPQWTGCAT
;
A
#
# COMPACT_ATOMS: atom_id res chain seq x y z
N VAL A 1 0.48 4.89 -12.01
CA VAL A 1 -0.42 6.06 -12.10
C VAL A 1 -1.58 5.77 -13.03
N LEU A 2 -1.35 5.39 -14.30
CA LEU A 2 -2.40 5.15 -15.29
C LEU A 2 -3.41 4.10 -14.81
N LEU A 3 -2.94 2.94 -14.35
CA LEU A 3 -3.78 1.86 -13.83
C LEU A 3 -4.66 2.35 -12.66
N LEU A 4 -4.07 3.06 -11.69
CA LEU A 4 -4.80 3.62 -10.55
C LEU A 4 -5.90 4.57 -11.01
N THR A 5 -5.61 5.44 -11.96
CA THR A 5 -6.59 6.39 -12.51
C THR A 5 -7.76 5.67 -13.18
N VAL A 6 -7.49 4.67 -14.03
CA VAL A 6 -8.51 3.87 -14.69
C VAL A 6 -9.40 3.14 -13.69
N ILE A 7 -8.80 2.54 -12.66
CA ILE A 7 -9.53 1.83 -11.61
C ILE A 7 -10.43 2.78 -10.83
N ILE A 8 -9.91 3.94 -10.39
CA ILE A 8 -10.71 4.95 -9.68
C ILE A 8 -11.92 5.39 -10.50
N LEU A 9 -11.72 5.69 -11.79
CA LEU A 9 -12.80 6.09 -12.68
C LEU A 9 -13.84 4.97 -12.87
N SER A 10 -13.39 3.72 -12.95
CA SER A 10 -14.27 2.55 -13.03
C SER A 10 -15.10 2.37 -11.76
N TYR A 11 -14.46 2.38 -10.60
CA TYR A 11 -15.16 2.21 -9.31
C TYR A 11 -16.12 3.37 -9.00
N ARG A 12 -15.83 4.58 -9.44
CA ARG A 12 -16.80 5.69 -9.34
C ARG A 12 -18.11 5.38 -10.10
N LYS A 13 -18.03 4.69 -11.24
CA LYS A 13 -19.21 4.21 -11.97
C LYS A 13 -19.89 3.04 -11.24
N VAL A 14 -19.11 2.12 -10.70
CA VAL A 14 -19.62 0.99 -9.89
C VAL A 14 -20.40 1.50 -8.67
N ILE A 15 -19.88 2.46 -7.93
CA ILE A 15 -20.56 3.09 -6.77
C ILE A 15 -21.90 3.69 -7.18
N ALA A 16 -21.99 4.32 -8.35
CA ALA A 16 -23.24 4.89 -8.84
C ALA A 16 -24.24 3.82 -9.27
N ALA A 17 -23.77 2.74 -9.90
CA ALA A 17 -24.59 1.65 -10.40
C ALA A 17 -25.08 0.68 -9.31
N TYR A 18 -24.25 0.50 -8.24
CA TYR A 18 -24.48 -0.45 -7.16
C TYR A 18 -24.42 0.22 -5.77
N PRO A 19 -25.37 1.09 -5.45
CA PRO A 19 -25.35 1.87 -4.21
C PRO A 19 -25.59 1.05 -2.94
N SER A 20 -26.00 -0.22 -3.10
CA SER A 20 -26.14 -1.20 -2.00
C SER A 20 -24.79 -1.60 -1.38
N GLY A 21 -23.66 -1.26 -2.04
CA GLY A 21 -22.34 -1.74 -1.68
C GLY A 21 -22.07 -3.13 -2.26
N GLY A 22 -21.00 -3.77 -1.83
CA GLY A 22 -20.63 -5.11 -2.27
C GLY A 22 -19.63 -5.16 -3.43
N GLY A 23 -19.26 -4.00 -3.98
CA GLY A 23 -18.16 -3.88 -4.96
C GLY A 23 -18.19 -4.95 -6.04
N ASP A 24 -17.05 -5.61 -6.24
CA ASP A 24 -16.87 -6.63 -7.27
C ASP A 24 -17.78 -7.86 -7.11
N TYR A 25 -18.09 -8.22 -5.84
CA TYR A 25 -19.04 -9.30 -5.57
C TYR A 25 -20.43 -8.99 -6.11
N GLU A 26 -20.94 -7.79 -5.86
CA GLU A 26 -22.29 -7.39 -6.31
C GLU A 26 -22.34 -7.28 -7.83
N VAL A 27 -21.28 -6.76 -8.46
CA VAL A 27 -21.15 -6.71 -9.92
C VAL A 27 -21.17 -8.13 -10.50
N ALA A 28 -20.39 -9.05 -9.94
CA ALA A 28 -20.34 -10.44 -10.39
C ALA A 28 -21.69 -11.16 -10.18
N MET A 29 -22.33 -10.95 -9.03
CA MET A 29 -23.62 -11.58 -8.71
C MET A 29 -24.71 -11.17 -9.69
N LYS A 30 -24.79 -9.87 -10.01
CA LYS A 30 -25.85 -9.34 -10.89
C LYS A 30 -25.61 -9.63 -12.36
N ASN A 31 -24.35 -9.67 -12.81
CA ASN A 31 -24.04 -9.80 -14.23
C ASN A 31 -23.63 -11.21 -14.66
N LEU A 32 -22.97 -11.98 -13.78
CA LEU A 32 -22.42 -13.30 -14.08
C LEU A 32 -23.12 -14.44 -13.33
N GLY A 33 -23.90 -14.09 -12.28
CA GLY A 33 -24.64 -15.03 -11.48
C GLY A 33 -23.88 -15.59 -10.27
N LYS A 34 -24.53 -16.53 -9.55
CA LYS A 34 -24.09 -16.98 -8.21
C LYS A 34 -22.72 -17.66 -8.17
N LYS A 35 -22.41 -18.53 -9.16
CA LYS A 35 -21.16 -19.31 -9.13
C LYS A 35 -19.92 -18.40 -9.28
N PRO A 36 -19.82 -17.52 -10.29
CA PRO A 36 -18.72 -16.56 -10.38
C PRO A 36 -18.65 -15.60 -9.19
N ALA A 37 -19.80 -15.15 -8.66
CA ALA A 37 -19.81 -14.30 -7.49
C ALA A 37 -19.20 -14.95 -6.24
N LEU A 38 -19.42 -16.26 -6.02
CA LEU A 38 -18.80 -17.00 -4.93
C LEU A 38 -17.27 -17.08 -5.08
N VAL A 39 -16.77 -17.23 -6.32
CA VAL A 39 -15.32 -17.21 -6.58
C VAL A 39 -14.74 -15.85 -6.24
N VAL A 40 -15.40 -14.76 -6.68
CA VAL A 40 -15.01 -13.39 -6.35
C VAL A 40 -15.02 -13.17 -4.84
N ALA A 41 -16.08 -13.59 -4.14
CA ALA A 41 -16.17 -13.47 -2.68
C ALA A 41 -15.00 -14.18 -1.96
N SER A 42 -14.65 -15.38 -2.43
CA SER A 42 -13.53 -16.14 -1.87
C SER A 42 -12.19 -15.45 -2.10
N ALA A 43 -11.98 -14.92 -3.30
CA ALA A 43 -10.77 -14.16 -3.63
C ALA A 43 -10.65 -12.89 -2.77
N LEU A 44 -11.74 -12.14 -2.61
CA LEU A 44 -11.79 -10.94 -1.77
C LEU A 44 -11.50 -11.25 -0.30
N LEU A 45 -12.05 -12.36 0.22
CA LEU A 45 -11.77 -12.76 1.60
C LEU A 45 -10.28 -13.04 1.81
N LEU A 46 -9.65 -13.76 0.88
CA LEU A 46 -8.20 -14.00 0.91
C LEU A 46 -7.40 -12.71 0.81
N ASP A 47 -7.78 -11.81 -0.11
CA ASP A 47 -7.12 -10.52 -0.27
C ASP A 47 -7.16 -9.69 1.02
N TYR A 48 -8.32 -9.60 1.68
CA TYR A 48 -8.44 -8.87 2.93
C TYR A 48 -7.60 -9.47 4.06
N VAL A 49 -7.56 -10.79 4.19
CA VAL A 49 -6.70 -11.47 5.19
C VAL A 49 -5.23 -11.19 4.90
N MET A 50 -4.80 -11.33 3.65
CA MET A 50 -3.42 -11.08 3.24
C MET A 50 -3.02 -9.60 3.40
N THR A 51 -3.91 -8.69 3.04
CA THR A 51 -3.68 -7.23 3.21
C THR A 51 -3.46 -6.87 4.67
N VAL A 52 -4.27 -7.40 5.60
CA VAL A 52 -4.08 -7.19 7.04
C VAL A 52 -2.75 -7.78 7.50
N ALA A 53 -2.46 -9.03 7.12
CA ALA A 53 -1.23 -9.71 7.54
C ALA A 53 0.03 -8.96 7.09
N VAL A 54 0.10 -8.55 5.81
CA VAL A 54 1.23 -7.81 5.26
C VAL A 54 1.35 -6.42 5.89
N SER A 55 0.23 -5.73 6.09
CA SER A 55 0.22 -4.39 6.71
C SER A 55 0.69 -4.42 8.15
N VAL A 56 0.25 -5.42 8.93
CA VAL A 56 0.69 -5.60 10.33
C VAL A 56 2.17 -5.98 10.38
N ALA A 57 2.63 -6.87 9.51
CA ALA A 57 4.05 -7.23 9.42
C ALA A 57 4.91 -6.00 9.11
N ALA A 58 4.56 -5.24 8.07
CA ALA A 58 5.27 -4.02 7.71
C ALA A 58 5.24 -2.96 8.82
N GLY A 59 4.11 -2.79 9.51
CA GLY A 59 3.99 -1.90 10.66
C GLY A 59 4.89 -2.33 11.82
N THR A 60 4.95 -3.63 12.11
CA THR A 60 5.83 -4.21 13.12
C THR A 60 7.29 -3.98 12.78
N ASP A 61 7.70 -4.20 11.53
CA ASP A 61 9.07 -3.99 11.08
C ASP A 61 9.49 -2.51 11.18
N ASN A 62 8.58 -1.57 10.89
CA ASN A 62 8.84 -0.15 11.09
C ASN A 62 9.04 0.22 12.58
N VAL A 63 8.26 -0.38 13.49
CA VAL A 63 8.43 -0.17 14.92
C VAL A 63 9.77 -0.75 15.41
N ILE A 64 10.13 -1.95 14.97
CA ILE A 64 11.41 -2.57 15.30
C ILE A 64 12.59 -1.77 14.73
N SER A 65 12.44 -1.21 13.54
CA SER A 65 13.47 -0.33 12.96
C SER A 65 13.72 0.93 13.81
N ALA A 66 12.68 1.46 14.46
CA ALA A 66 12.79 2.59 15.37
C ALA A 66 13.34 2.18 16.76
N PHE A 67 13.05 0.96 17.19
CA PHE A 67 13.42 0.40 18.49
C PHE A 67 14.02 -1.00 18.34
N PRO A 68 15.29 -1.16 17.92
CA PRO A 68 15.89 -2.46 17.62
C PRO A 68 15.90 -3.45 18.80
N GLU A 69 15.85 -2.94 20.02
CA GLU A 69 15.87 -3.74 21.26
C GLU A 69 14.65 -4.67 21.39
N ILE A 70 13.52 -4.33 20.72
CA ILE A 70 12.29 -5.13 20.77
C ILE A 70 12.20 -6.16 19.64
N ALA A 71 13.22 -6.29 18.79
CA ALA A 71 13.25 -7.25 17.69
C ALA A 71 12.95 -8.70 18.09
N PRO A 72 13.43 -9.21 19.28
CA PRO A 72 13.08 -10.56 19.74
C PRO A 72 11.58 -10.81 19.93
N PHE A 73 10.79 -9.74 20.15
CA PHE A 73 9.34 -9.79 20.39
C PHE A 73 8.50 -9.48 19.14
N ARG A 74 9.07 -9.67 17.95
CA ARG A 74 8.42 -9.34 16.67
C ARG A 74 7.02 -9.96 16.52
N VAL A 75 6.88 -11.22 16.87
CA VAL A 75 5.62 -11.96 16.74
C VAL A 75 4.58 -11.45 17.74
N GLU A 76 4.99 -11.25 18.99
CA GLU A 76 4.13 -10.74 20.06
C GLU A 76 3.60 -9.35 19.76
N ILE A 77 4.44 -8.47 19.19
CA ILE A 77 4.06 -7.12 18.77
C ILE A 77 3.03 -7.21 17.62
N ALA A 78 3.27 -8.06 16.62
CA ALA A 78 2.35 -8.25 15.52
C ALA A 78 0.99 -8.77 16.00
N VAL A 79 0.97 -9.77 16.88
CA VAL A 79 -0.25 -10.29 17.50
C VAL A 79 -0.95 -9.22 18.33
N GLY A 80 -0.19 -8.43 19.09
CA GLY A 80 -0.70 -7.29 19.86
C GLY A 80 -1.41 -6.27 18.96
N PHE A 81 -0.85 -5.93 17.81
CA PHE A 81 -1.48 -5.04 16.83
C PHE A 81 -2.77 -5.63 16.27
N ILE A 82 -2.78 -6.92 15.91
CA ILE A 82 -4.01 -7.59 15.43
C ILE A 82 -5.10 -7.54 16.48
N LEU A 83 -4.78 -7.85 17.74
CA LEU A 83 -5.75 -7.81 18.84
C LEU A 83 -6.26 -6.39 19.08
N LEU A 84 -5.37 -5.40 19.10
CA LEU A 84 -5.74 -3.99 19.25
C LEU A 84 -6.70 -3.53 18.15
N LEU A 85 -6.35 -3.80 16.89
CA LEU A 85 -7.17 -3.46 15.73
C LEU A 85 -8.52 -4.17 15.78
N THR A 86 -8.53 -5.44 16.19
CA THR A 86 -9.77 -6.22 16.34
C THR A 86 -10.68 -5.59 17.41
N VAL A 87 -10.15 -5.26 18.57
CA VAL A 87 -10.93 -4.63 19.66
C VAL A 87 -11.51 -3.29 19.23
N ILE A 88 -10.71 -2.45 18.53
CA ILE A 88 -11.18 -1.17 18.02
C ILE A 88 -12.29 -1.37 16.98
N ASN A 89 -12.12 -2.32 16.05
CA ASN A 89 -13.12 -2.57 15.01
C ASN A 89 -14.43 -3.16 15.56
N LEU A 90 -14.36 -3.99 16.61
CA LEU A 90 -15.55 -4.54 17.26
C LEU A 90 -16.41 -3.49 17.94
N ARG A 91 -15.88 -2.29 18.26
CA ARG A 91 -16.64 -1.17 18.81
C ARG A 91 -17.57 -0.49 17.81
N GLY A 92 -17.43 -0.79 16.53
CA GLY A 92 -18.28 -0.29 15.46
C GLY A 92 -17.56 0.62 14.46
N VAL A 93 -18.10 0.67 13.25
CA VAL A 93 -17.50 1.37 12.09
C VAL A 93 -17.27 2.86 12.33
N ARG A 94 -18.15 3.52 13.07
CA ARG A 94 -18.05 4.96 13.33
C ARG A 94 -16.93 5.30 14.29
N GLU A 95 -16.80 4.51 15.36
CA GLU A 95 -15.80 4.73 16.41
C GLU A 95 -14.42 4.33 15.92
N SER A 96 -14.32 3.21 15.20
CA SER A 96 -13.05 2.79 14.57
C SER A 96 -12.57 3.82 13.54
N GLY A 97 -13.47 4.35 12.69
CA GLY A 97 -13.13 5.38 11.72
C GLY A 97 -12.56 6.65 12.37
N THR A 98 -13.10 7.06 13.53
CA THR A 98 -12.57 8.22 14.27
C THR A 98 -11.20 7.91 14.90
N ALA A 99 -11.03 6.72 15.46
CA ALA A 99 -9.75 6.29 16.04
C ALA A 99 -8.62 6.22 14.99
N PHE A 100 -8.92 5.74 13.80
CA PHE A 100 -7.93 5.64 12.72
C PHE A 100 -7.71 6.94 11.95
N ALA A 101 -8.61 7.92 12.06
CA ALA A 101 -8.45 9.21 11.38
C ALA A 101 -7.16 9.93 11.82
N ILE A 102 -6.88 9.95 13.13
CA ILE A 102 -5.70 10.64 13.67
C ILE A 102 -4.40 10.10 13.08
N PRO A 103 -4.07 8.78 13.22
CA PRO A 103 -2.84 8.25 12.63
C PRO A 103 -2.78 8.39 11.12
N THR A 104 -3.92 8.27 10.42
CA THR A 104 -3.98 8.43 8.97
C THR A 104 -3.63 9.86 8.54
N TYR A 105 -4.21 10.89 9.17
CA TYR A 105 -3.88 12.27 8.84
C TYR A 105 -2.46 12.65 9.24
N LEU A 106 -1.94 12.14 10.36
CA LEU A 106 -0.54 12.33 10.74
C LEU A 106 0.41 11.70 9.72
N PHE A 107 0.10 10.49 9.26
CA PHE A 107 0.87 9.84 8.19
C PHE A 107 0.86 10.67 6.90
N LEU A 108 -0.31 11.07 6.43
CA LEU A 108 -0.42 11.91 5.24
C LEU A 108 0.36 13.22 5.39
N ALA A 109 0.20 13.90 6.53
CA ALA A 109 0.91 15.15 6.79
C ALA A 109 2.43 14.95 6.80
N SER A 110 2.94 13.89 7.44
CA SER A 110 4.38 13.60 7.49
C SER A 110 4.96 13.28 6.11
N VAL A 111 4.25 12.50 5.29
CA VAL A 111 4.70 12.18 3.93
C VAL A 111 4.68 13.41 3.04
N PHE A 112 3.62 14.22 3.08
CA PHE A 112 3.57 15.46 2.30
C PHE A 112 4.60 16.49 2.78
N LEU A 113 4.88 16.56 4.07
CA LEU A 113 5.95 17.40 4.61
C LEU A 113 7.33 16.95 4.12
N MET A 114 7.59 15.63 4.14
CA MET A 114 8.81 15.05 3.59
C MET A 114 8.98 15.38 2.11
N ILE A 115 7.92 15.16 1.30
CA ILE A 115 7.94 15.48 -0.13
C ILE A 115 8.15 16.99 -0.34
N GLY A 116 7.41 17.82 0.38
CA GLY A 116 7.50 19.28 0.27
C GLY A 116 8.88 19.82 0.62
N THR A 117 9.46 19.36 1.73
CA THR A 117 10.82 19.76 2.14
C THR A 117 11.89 19.25 1.17
N GLY A 118 11.75 18.02 0.67
CA GLY A 118 12.67 17.47 -0.31
C GLY A 118 12.63 18.22 -1.64
N LEU A 119 11.43 18.49 -2.17
CA LEU A 119 11.27 19.28 -3.39
C LEU A 119 11.76 20.73 -3.23
N TYR A 120 11.54 21.34 -2.06
CA TYR A 120 12.05 22.68 -1.75
C TYR A 120 13.59 22.73 -1.78
N LYS A 121 14.26 21.71 -1.21
CA LYS A 121 15.72 21.59 -1.25
C LYS A 121 16.23 21.43 -2.69
N LEU A 122 15.58 20.56 -3.48
CA LEU A 122 15.90 20.40 -4.90
C LEU A 122 15.74 21.72 -5.69
N TRP A 123 14.67 22.47 -5.41
CA TRP A 123 14.44 23.78 -6.03
C TRP A 123 15.54 24.79 -5.72
N ASN A 124 16.07 24.77 -4.51
CA ASN A 124 17.20 25.61 -4.09
C ASN A 124 18.56 25.14 -4.61
N GLY A 125 18.61 24.06 -5.41
CA GLY A 125 19.85 23.53 -5.97
C GLY A 125 20.67 22.71 -4.98
N GLU A 126 20.10 22.30 -3.84
CA GLU A 126 20.76 21.38 -2.92
C GLU A 126 20.80 19.98 -3.52
N THR A 127 21.95 19.31 -3.46
CA THR A 127 22.07 17.90 -3.85
C THR A 127 21.59 17.03 -2.71
N LEU A 128 20.52 16.26 -2.97
CA LEU A 128 20.04 15.23 -2.05
C LEU A 128 20.83 13.95 -2.34
N ALA A 129 21.48 13.41 -1.30
CA ALA A 129 22.13 12.11 -1.38
C ALA A 129 21.57 11.19 -0.29
N ALA A 130 21.03 10.05 -0.69
CA ALA A 130 20.62 9.03 0.28
C ALA A 130 21.86 8.34 0.89
N PRO A 131 21.78 7.81 2.12
CA PRO A 131 22.86 7.01 2.70
C PRO A 131 23.27 5.81 1.82
N SER A 132 22.33 5.29 1.04
CA SER A 132 22.55 4.18 0.09
C SER A 132 23.08 4.62 -1.28
N ALA A 133 23.18 5.92 -1.56
CA ALA A 133 23.57 6.44 -2.87
C ALA A 133 24.98 6.02 -3.31
N ALA A 134 25.87 5.75 -2.35
CA ALA A 134 27.26 5.32 -2.60
C ALA A 134 27.42 3.80 -2.66
N PHE A 135 26.35 3.02 -2.45
CA PHE A 135 26.44 1.57 -2.46
C PHE A 135 26.30 1.03 -3.89
N GLU A 136 27.23 0.20 -4.30
CA GLU A 136 27.10 -0.59 -5.53
C GLU A 136 26.28 -1.85 -5.22
N VAL A 137 25.10 -1.97 -5.84
CA VAL A 137 24.25 -3.15 -5.70
C VAL A 137 24.73 -4.21 -6.68
N HIS A 138 25.29 -5.29 -6.18
CA HIS A 138 25.65 -6.45 -6.99
C HIS A 138 24.38 -7.24 -7.33
N ILE A 139 24.00 -7.21 -8.60
CA ILE A 139 22.92 -8.05 -9.11
C ILE A 139 23.48 -9.47 -9.28
N HIS A 140 22.87 -10.44 -8.60
CA HIS A 140 23.27 -11.83 -8.72
C HIS A 140 23.20 -12.29 -10.18
N ASP A 141 24.26 -12.91 -10.71
CA ASP A 141 24.37 -13.34 -12.12
C ASP A 141 23.22 -14.26 -12.57
N SER A 142 22.51 -14.88 -11.64
CA SER A 142 21.32 -15.67 -11.92
C SER A 142 20.17 -14.88 -12.59
N VAL A 143 20.18 -13.55 -12.50
CA VAL A 143 19.17 -12.68 -13.13
C VAL A 143 19.60 -12.25 -14.55
N VAL A 144 20.91 -12.22 -14.82
CA VAL A 144 21.48 -11.71 -16.09
C VAL A 144 21.37 -12.73 -17.23
N GLY A 145 21.19 -14.03 -16.95
CA GLY A 145 21.01 -15.10 -17.94
C GLY A 145 19.56 -15.56 -18.13
N THR A 146 18.59 -14.73 -17.83
CA THR A 146 17.18 -15.11 -17.68
C THR A 146 16.54 -15.48 -19.03
N SER A 147 15.94 -16.68 -19.07
CA SER A 147 15.09 -17.09 -20.19
C SER A 147 13.90 -16.11 -20.33
N GLN A 148 13.31 -15.99 -21.52
CA GLN A 148 12.10 -15.15 -21.75
C GLN A 148 10.99 -15.44 -20.74
N VAL A 149 10.83 -16.69 -20.31
CA VAL A 149 9.85 -17.11 -19.30
C VAL A 149 10.15 -16.46 -17.94
N ALA A 150 11.41 -16.45 -17.51
CA ALA A 150 11.79 -15.84 -16.23
C ALA A 150 11.60 -14.31 -16.26
N MET A 151 11.85 -13.65 -17.39
CA MET A 151 11.55 -12.22 -17.57
C MET A 151 10.04 -11.95 -17.45
N ILE A 152 9.19 -12.77 -18.07
CA ILE A 152 7.73 -12.65 -17.95
C ILE A 152 7.28 -12.85 -16.50
N LEU A 153 7.81 -13.87 -15.80
CA LEU A 153 7.50 -14.11 -14.40
C LEU A 153 7.92 -12.95 -13.50
N LEU A 154 9.09 -12.35 -13.76
CA LEU A 154 9.56 -11.17 -13.03
C LEU A 154 8.64 -9.96 -13.25
N LEU A 155 8.24 -9.72 -14.51
CA LEU A 155 7.28 -8.66 -14.82
C LEU A 155 5.90 -8.89 -14.17
N LEU A 156 5.42 -10.14 -14.17
CA LEU A 156 4.17 -10.52 -13.49
C LEU A 156 4.28 -10.33 -11.97
N ARG A 157 5.41 -10.70 -11.37
CA ARG A 157 5.67 -10.48 -9.93
C ARG A 157 5.70 -8.98 -9.60
N ALA A 158 6.42 -8.19 -10.40
CA ALA A 158 6.49 -6.74 -10.23
C ALA A 158 5.10 -6.08 -10.37
N PHE A 159 4.31 -6.53 -11.36
CA PHE A 159 2.94 -6.09 -11.56
C PHE A 159 2.05 -6.45 -10.36
N ALA A 160 2.12 -7.69 -9.87
CA ALA A 160 1.37 -8.14 -8.71
C ALA A 160 1.72 -7.33 -7.45
N SER A 161 3.01 -7.10 -7.19
CA SER A 161 3.47 -6.27 -6.07
C SER A 161 3.01 -4.82 -6.19
N GLY A 162 3.10 -4.24 -7.39
CA GLY A 162 2.60 -2.88 -7.66
C GLY A 162 1.08 -2.76 -7.51
N SER A 163 0.34 -3.83 -7.78
CA SER A 163 -1.12 -3.86 -7.63
C SER A 163 -1.57 -3.82 -6.17
N ALA A 164 -0.71 -4.16 -5.21
CA ALA A 164 -0.99 -3.99 -3.79
C ALA A 164 -1.30 -2.53 -3.42
N ALA A 165 -0.77 -1.56 -4.17
CA ALA A 165 -1.10 -0.14 -3.99
C ALA A 165 -2.56 0.22 -4.35
N LEU A 166 -3.29 -0.70 -4.99
CA LEU A 166 -4.70 -0.54 -5.37
C LEU A 166 -5.66 -1.04 -4.29
N THR A 167 -5.16 -1.78 -3.28
CA THR A 167 -5.96 -2.24 -2.15
C THR A 167 -6.55 -1.03 -1.41
N GLY A 168 -7.78 -1.17 -0.93
CA GLY A 168 -8.50 -0.08 -0.27
C GLY A 168 -9.44 0.71 -1.18
N ILE A 169 -9.23 0.77 -2.51
CA ILE A 169 -10.19 1.40 -3.44
C ILE A 169 -11.52 0.66 -3.38
N GLU A 170 -11.47 -0.66 -3.42
CA GLU A 170 -12.64 -1.53 -3.33
C GLU A 170 -13.34 -1.39 -1.98
N ALA A 171 -12.60 -1.21 -0.89
CA ALA A 171 -13.18 -1.02 0.45
C ALA A 171 -14.15 0.18 0.50
N ILE A 172 -13.87 1.26 -0.26
CA ILE A 172 -14.80 2.39 -0.39
C ILE A 172 -16.08 1.97 -1.13
N ALA A 173 -15.96 1.19 -2.20
CA ALA A 173 -17.12 0.70 -2.95
C ALA A 173 -17.98 -0.25 -2.12
N ASN A 174 -17.36 -1.14 -1.34
CA ASN A 174 -18.05 -2.03 -0.42
C ASN A 174 -18.69 -1.26 0.74
N GLY A 175 -18.04 -0.19 1.21
CA GLY A 175 -18.46 0.63 2.33
C GLY A 175 -19.50 1.71 2.01
N VAL A 176 -20.03 1.81 0.79
CA VAL A 176 -21.02 2.86 0.41
C VAL A 176 -22.18 2.97 1.39
N PRO A 177 -22.80 1.88 1.90
CA PRO A 177 -23.89 1.96 2.86
C PRO A 177 -23.54 2.69 4.17
N ALA A 178 -22.27 2.68 4.58
CA ALA A 178 -21.79 3.33 5.81
C ALA A 178 -21.59 4.85 5.68
N PHE A 179 -21.56 5.38 4.45
CA PHE A 179 -21.40 6.82 4.24
C PHE A 179 -22.62 7.62 4.66
N ARG A 180 -22.39 8.86 5.11
CA ARG A 180 -23.46 9.83 5.35
C ARG A 180 -24.15 10.22 4.05
N LYS A 181 -25.43 10.58 4.13
CA LYS A 181 -26.19 11.09 2.97
C LYS A 181 -25.61 12.44 2.49
N PRO A 182 -25.48 12.64 1.17
CA PRO A 182 -25.75 11.72 0.05
C PRO A 182 -24.61 10.70 -0.14
N LYS A 183 -24.91 9.42 0.14
CA LYS A 183 -23.91 8.33 0.25
C LYS A 183 -23.03 8.18 -1.00
N ILE A 184 -23.65 8.10 -2.16
CA ILE A 184 -22.96 7.90 -3.45
C ILE A 184 -21.96 9.04 -3.70
N LYS A 185 -22.43 10.29 -3.57
CA LYS A 185 -21.59 11.47 -3.81
C LYS A 185 -20.41 11.51 -2.83
N ASN A 186 -20.65 11.25 -1.55
CA ASN A 186 -19.60 11.25 -0.54
C ASN A 186 -18.60 10.13 -0.76
N ALA A 187 -19.03 8.93 -1.12
CA ALA A 187 -18.14 7.82 -1.47
C ALA A 187 -17.29 8.14 -2.71
N GLN A 188 -17.88 8.72 -3.75
CA GLN A 188 -17.16 9.13 -4.96
C GLN A 188 -16.14 10.23 -4.70
N ILE A 189 -16.44 11.20 -3.85
CA ILE A 189 -15.52 12.26 -3.46
C ILE A 189 -14.36 11.67 -2.64
N THR A 190 -14.67 10.82 -1.65
CA THR A 190 -13.64 10.16 -0.84
C THR A 190 -12.70 9.34 -1.71
N MET A 191 -13.23 8.58 -2.65
CA MET A 191 -12.42 7.79 -3.59
C MET A 191 -11.54 8.69 -4.46
N ALA A 192 -12.05 9.80 -4.96
CA ALA A 192 -11.26 10.74 -5.75
C ALA A 192 -10.14 11.39 -4.93
N LEU A 193 -10.44 11.82 -3.69
CA LEU A 193 -9.45 12.41 -2.79
C LEU A 193 -8.36 11.41 -2.42
N MET A 194 -8.73 10.17 -2.10
CA MET A 194 -7.78 9.09 -1.83
C MET A 194 -6.88 8.84 -3.05
N GLY A 195 -7.46 8.79 -4.26
CA GLY A 195 -6.70 8.60 -5.47
C GLY A 195 -5.72 9.73 -5.76
N VAL A 196 -6.15 10.98 -5.60
CA VAL A 196 -5.26 12.15 -5.76
C VAL A 196 -4.13 12.11 -4.73
N ALA A 197 -4.44 11.83 -3.46
CA ALA A 197 -3.43 11.69 -2.41
C ALA A 197 -2.43 10.57 -2.73
N ALA A 198 -2.92 9.37 -3.11
CA ALA A 198 -2.06 8.24 -3.45
C ALA A 198 -1.15 8.53 -4.64
N VAL A 199 -1.69 9.12 -5.73
CA VAL A 199 -0.90 9.48 -6.92
C VAL A 199 0.15 10.54 -6.59
N SER A 200 -0.22 11.59 -5.84
CA SER A 200 0.71 12.66 -5.49
C SER A 200 1.83 12.18 -4.56
N MET A 201 1.50 11.32 -3.57
CA MET A 201 2.51 10.68 -2.72
C MET A 201 3.44 9.79 -3.54
N PHE A 202 2.90 8.95 -4.40
CA PHE A 202 3.68 8.04 -5.24
C PHE A 202 4.64 8.80 -6.15
N VAL A 203 4.15 9.81 -6.87
CA VAL A 203 4.98 10.65 -7.76
C VAL A 203 6.02 11.42 -6.95
N GLY A 204 5.64 12.01 -5.82
CA GLY A 204 6.55 12.76 -4.96
C GLY A 204 7.68 11.89 -4.40
N ILE A 205 7.35 10.72 -3.87
CA ILE A 205 8.35 9.78 -3.32
C ILE A 205 9.30 9.30 -4.41
N ILE A 206 8.78 8.91 -5.59
CA ILE A 206 9.65 8.47 -6.70
C ILE A 206 10.56 9.59 -7.17
N THR A 207 10.04 10.82 -7.29
CA THR A 207 10.86 11.97 -7.68
C THR A 207 12.01 12.19 -6.70
N LEU A 208 11.73 12.13 -5.39
CA LEU A 208 12.77 12.24 -4.37
C LEU A 208 13.75 11.07 -4.38
N ALA A 209 13.26 9.85 -4.55
CA ALA A 209 14.09 8.66 -4.60
C ALA A 209 15.08 8.71 -5.77
N LEU A 210 14.62 9.12 -6.95
CA LEU A 210 15.47 9.31 -8.13
C LEU A 210 16.48 10.45 -7.93
N ALA A 211 16.02 11.56 -7.35
CA ALA A 211 16.89 12.72 -7.11
C ALA A 211 17.96 12.46 -6.05
N SER A 212 17.68 11.63 -5.06
CA SER A 212 18.61 11.26 -3.98
C SER A 212 19.44 10.00 -4.27
N ASN A 213 19.25 9.39 -5.45
CA ASN A 213 19.94 8.16 -5.87
C ASN A 213 19.81 7.02 -4.84
N VAL A 214 18.58 6.79 -4.36
CA VAL A 214 18.30 5.69 -3.41
C VAL A 214 18.51 4.34 -4.08
N HIS A 215 19.37 3.51 -3.49
CA HIS A 215 19.49 2.10 -3.85
C HIS A 215 18.77 1.25 -2.81
N TYR A 216 17.99 0.27 -3.29
CA TYR A 216 17.30 -0.71 -2.47
C TYR A 216 17.88 -2.09 -2.73
N ALA A 217 18.18 -2.81 -1.68
CA ALA A 217 18.62 -4.20 -1.73
C ALA A 217 17.62 -5.07 -0.96
N GLU A 218 17.10 -6.11 -1.61
CA GLU A 218 16.17 -7.07 -0.98
C GLU A 218 16.91 -7.95 0.03
N PHE A 219 18.18 -8.30 -0.29
CA PHE A 219 19.08 -9.07 0.57
C PHE A 219 20.38 -8.29 0.78
N PRO A 220 20.39 -7.34 1.75
CA PRO A 220 21.53 -6.43 1.93
C PRO A 220 22.86 -7.16 2.13
N CYS A 221 22.86 -8.28 2.85
CA CYS A 221 24.08 -9.04 3.15
C CYS A 221 24.68 -9.75 1.94
N GLU A 222 23.87 -10.07 0.94
CA GLU A 222 24.33 -10.71 -0.30
C GLU A 222 24.62 -9.69 -1.41
N GLN A 223 23.81 -8.62 -1.44
CA GLN A 223 23.83 -7.64 -2.52
C GLN A 223 24.72 -6.42 -2.23
N LEU A 224 25.07 -6.18 -0.97
CA LEU A 224 25.87 -5.04 -0.52
C LEU A 224 27.09 -5.54 0.28
N PRO A 225 28.21 -5.87 -0.37
CA PRO A 225 29.43 -6.32 0.34
C PRO A 225 29.98 -5.29 1.32
N GLN A 226 29.63 -4.02 1.14
CA GLN A 226 30.05 -2.90 2.02
C GLN A 226 29.16 -2.73 3.26
N TRP A 227 28.08 -3.51 3.38
CA TRP A 227 27.14 -3.40 4.51
C TRP A 227 27.69 -4.13 5.74
N THR A 228 28.03 -3.36 6.77
CA THR A 228 28.61 -3.87 8.04
C THR A 228 27.58 -4.39 9.04
N GLY A 229 26.29 -4.31 8.73
CA GLY A 229 25.19 -4.73 9.59
C GLY A 229 24.80 -6.21 9.51
N CYS A 230 25.53 -7.01 8.74
CA CYS A 230 25.32 -8.45 8.67
C CYS A 230 26.01 -9.10 9.85
N ALA A 231 25.27 -9.67 10.79
CA ALA A 231 25.81 -10.54 11.80
C ALA A 231 26.43 -11.78 11.12
N THR A 232 27.74 -11.96 11.30
CA THR A 232 28.46 -13.18 10.97
C THR A 232 28.00 -14.34 11.85
#